data_1d59010f3f452607ffcf236ec4554253
#
_entry.id   1d59010f3f452607ffcf236ec4554253
#
_cell.length_a   1.000
_cell.length_b   1.000
_cell.length_c   1.000
_cell.angle_alpha   90.00
_cell.angle_beta   90.00
_cell.angle_gamma   90.00
#
_symmetry.space_group_name_H-M   'P 1'
#
loop_
_entity.id
_entity.type
_entity.pdbx_description
1 polymer ?
#
loop_
_entity_poly.entity_id
_entity_poly.type
_entity_poly.pdbx_seq_one_letter_code
_entity_poly.pdbx_strand_id
1 'polypeptide(L)'
;DLHDYCIRHPSATYYLRASGDSMADGSLYNGDLLVVDSAEKPRHGDIVVASMQGEFTVKRLLLTPRLTLQPMNASWSPIYPDPDELDIFGVVTHIIHRPREMY
;
A
#
# COMPACT_ATOMS: atom_id res chain seq x y z
N ASP A 1 -3.16 -23.02 -5.32
CA ASP A 1 -4.15 -22.13 -5.90
C ASP A 1 -3.82 -20.68 -5.62
N LEU A 2 -4.63 -19.77 -6.09
CA LEU A 2 -4.36 -18.33 -5.95
C LEU A 2 -4.36 -17.90 -4.48
N HIS A 3 -5.26 -18.45 -3.69
CA HIS A 3 -5.30 -18.14 -2.25
C HIS A 3 -3.98 -18.53 -1.58
N ASP A 4 -3.50 -19.76 -1.82
CA ASP A 4 -2.24 -20.23 -1.24
C ASP A 4 -1.04 -19.38 -1.74
N TYR A 5 -1.09 -18.94 -2.98
CA TYR A 5 -0.05 -18.12 -3.55
C TYR A 5 0.03 -16.73 -2.88
N CYS A 6 -1.13 -16.13 -2.60
CA CYS A 6 -1.20 -14.75 -2.12
C CYS A 6 -1.24 -14.62 -0.60
N ILE A 7 -1.72 -15.63 0.12
CA ILE A 7 -2.06 -15.50 1.54
C ILE A 7 -1.12 -16.35 2.38
N ARG A 8 -0.20 -15.68 3.07
CA ARG A 8 0.75 -16.34 3.99
C ARG A 8 0.24 -16.36 5.43
N HIS A 9 -0.53 -15.34 5.82
CA HIS A 9 -1.04 -15.17 7.18
C HIS A 9 -2.56 -14.96 7.11
N PRO A 10 -3.36 -16.03 6.96
CA PRO A 10 -4.79 -15.88 6.71
C PRO A 10 -5.53 -15.03 7.73
N SER A 11 -5.20 -15.17 9.02
CA SER A 11 -5.87 -14.41 10.07
C SER A 11 -5.45 -12.95 10.15
N ALA A 12 -4.40 -12.56 9.43
CA ALA A 12 -3.87 -11.19 9.42
C ALA A 12 -3.94 -10.56 8.03
N THR A 13 -4.66 -11.18 7.10
CA THR A 13 -4.80 -10.70 5.73
C THR A 13 -6.10 -9.98 5.53
N TYR A 14 -6.02 -8.82 4.88
CA TYR A 14 -7.16 -7.97 4.57
C TYR A 14 -7.16 -7.65 3.09
N TYR A 15 -8.35 -7.35 2.57
CA TYR A 15 -8.53 -6.96 1.18
C TYR A 15 -9.06 -5.55 1.15
N LEU A 16 -8.36 -4.67 0.44
CA LEU A 16 -8.76 -3.28 0.30
C LEU A 16 -8.86 -2.92 -1.17
N ARG A 17 -9.81 -2.04 -1.48
CA ARG A 17 -9.96 -1.50 -2.83
C ARG A 17 -9.22 -0.18 -2.91
N ALA A 18 -8.31 -0.05 -3.87
CA ALA A 18 -7.57 1.18 -4.07
C ALA A 18 -8.47 2.27 -4.64
N SER A 19 -8.25 3.51 -4.19
CA SER A 19 -8.88 4.69 -4.77
C SER A 19 -7.84 5.78 -4.99
N GLY A 20 -8.06 6.60 -6.05
CA GLY A 20 -7.13 7.65 -6.40
C GLY A 20 -6.02 7.18 -7.32
N ASP A 21 -5.09 8.08 -7.63
CA ASP A 21 -4.05 7.88 -8.63
C ASP A 21 -2.62 8.15 -8.11
N SER A 22 -2.45 8.33 -6.80
CA SER A 22 -1.14 8.69 -6.24
C SER A 22 -0.07 7.60 -6.44
N MET A 23 -0.48 6.38 -6.83
CA MET A 23 0.42 5.24 -7.05
C MET A 23 0.37 4.73 -8.50
N ALA A 24 -0.18 5.50 -9.43
CA ALA A 24 -0.38 5.04 -10.81
C ALA A 24 0.92 4.64 -11.51
N ASP A 25 2.01 5.39 -11.30
CA ASP A 25 3.31 5.05 -11.90
C ASP A 25 3.95 3.82 -11.26
N GLY A 26 3.45 3.38 -10.11
CA GLY A 26 3.88 2.16 -9.42
C GLY A 26 3.01 0.96 -9.74
N SER A 27 2.22 1.01 -10.82
CA SER A 27 1.34 -0.06 -11.26
C SER A 27 0.19 -0.36 -10.31
N LEU A 28 -0.22 0.63 -9.53
CA LEU A 28 -1.39 0.55 -8.66
C LEU A 28 -2.41 1.56 -9.15
N TYR A 29 -3.54 1.07 -9.61
CA TYR A 29 -4.56 1.89 -10.23
C TYR A 29 -5.83 1.96 -9.39
N ASN A 30 -6.61 3.02 -9.61
CA ASN A 30 -7.92 3.16 -8.99
C ASN A 30 -8.76 1.90 -9.29
N GLY A 31 -9.35 1.34 -8.24
CA GLY A 31 -10.19 0.14 -8.36
C GLY A 31 -9.45 -1.19 -8.19
N ASP A 32 -8.13 -1.18 -8.12
CA ASP A 32 -7.35 -2.40 -7.88
C ASP A 32 -7.67 -3.01 -6.52
N LEU A 33 -7.61 -4.33 -6.45
CA LEU A 33 -7.77 -5.06 -5.19
C LEU A 33 -6.39 -5.29 -4.57
N LEU A 34 -6.23 -4.83 -3.34
CA LEU A 34 -4.99 -4.98 -2.60
C LEU A 34 -5.11 -6.14 -1.61
N VAL A 35 -4.11 -7.01 -1.62
CA VAL A 35 -3.93 -8.02 -0.58
C VAL A 35 -2.96 -7.44 0.44
N VAL A 36 -3.43 -7.22 1.65
CA VAL A 36 -2.70 -6.54 2.72
C VAL A 36 -2.44 -7.50 3.86
N ASP A 37 -1.18 -7.70 4.19
CA ASP A 37 -0.75 -8.58 5.27
C ASP A 37 -0.30 -7.73 6.46
N SER A 38 -1.06 -7.75 7.55
CA SER A 38 -0.76 -6.97 8.74
C SER A 38 0.25 -7.65 9.66
N ALA A 39 0.61 -8.90 9.39
CA ALA A 39 1.64 -9.62 10.14
C ALA A 39 3.03 -9.43 9.56
N GLU A 40 3.15 -8.95 8.33
CA GLU A 40 4.45 -8.68 7.72
C GLU A 40 5.09 -7.46 8.34
N LYS A 41 6.40 -7.54 8.60
CA LYS A 41 7.17 -6.39 9.04
C LYS A 41 7.48 -5.50 7.83
N PRO A 42 7.11 -4.22 7.87
CA PRO A 42 7.39 -3.31 6.76
C PRO A 42 8.90 -3.14 6.53
N ARG A 43 9.29 -3.15 5.26
CA ARG A 43 10.68 -2.96 4.83
C ARG A 43 10.77 -1.77 3.89
N HIS A 44 11.98 -1.25 3.77
CA HIS A 44 12.25 -0.19 2.79
C HIS A 44 11.85 -0.65 1.37
N GLY A 45 11.07 0.17 0.69
CA GLY A 45 10.58 -0.11 -0.65
C GLY A 45 9.22 -0.79 -0.71
N ASP A 46 8.69 -1.26 0.41
CA ASP A 46 7.36 -1.87 0.43
C ASP A 46 6.27 -0.86 0.13
N ILE A 47 5.22 -1.33 -0.54
CA ILE A 47 3.97 -0.57 -0.59
C ILE A 47 3.20 -0.92 0.68
N VAL A 48 2.78 0.09 1.42
CA VAL A 48 2.13 -0.08 2.71
C VAL A 48 0.80 0.65 2.75
N VAL A 49 -0.08 0.17 3.62
CA VAL A 49 -1.27 0.90 4.03
C VAL A 49 -0.92 1.58 5.34
N ALA A 50 -0.89 2.90 5.32
CA ALA A 50 -0.48 3.72 6.45
C ALA A 50 -1.62 4.60 6.92
N SER A 51 -1.59 4.96 8.20
CA SER A 51 -2.55 5.86 8.81
C SER A 51 -1.80 7.01 9.47
N MET A 52 -2.26 8.22 9.21
CA MET A 52 -1.80 9.43 9.89
C MET A 52 -3.02 10.28 10.22
N GLN A 53 -3.13 10.69 11.50
CA GLN A 53 -4.21 11.56 11.93
C GLN A 53 -5.60 11.04 11.54
N GLY A 54 -5.77 9.71 11.60
CA GLY A 54 -7.04 9.07 11.31
C GLY A 54 -7.34 8.82 9.84
N GLU A 55 -6.43 9.20 8.93
CA GLU A 55 -6.60 8.99 7.50
C GLU A 55 -5.69 7.89 7.00
N PHE A 56 -6.26 6.98 6.19
CA PHE A 56 -5.50 5.91 5.55
C PHE A 56 -5.03 6.31 4.17
N THR A 57 -3.82 5.86 3.83
CA THR A 57 -3.23 6.07 2.51
C THR A 57 -2.40 4.87 2.12
N VAL A 58 -2.23 4.66 0.82
CA VAL A 58 -1.37 3.62 0.25
C VAL A 58 -0.20 4.32 -0.41
N LYS A 59 1.00 4.02 0.04
CA LYS A 59 2.21 4.67 -0.44
C LYS A 59 3.38 3.69 -0.38
N ARG A 60 4.45 4.02 -1.07
CA ARG A 60 5.72 3.31 -0.91
C ARG A 60 6.46 3.84 0.31
N LEU A 61 6.88 2.91 1.17
CA LEU A 61 7.66 3.25 2.36
C LEU A 61 9.13 3.32 2.02
N LEU A 62 9.75 4.44 2.34
CA LEU A 62 11.21 4.57 2.31
C LEU A 62 11.69 4.84 3.73
N LEU A 63 12.72 4.12 4.15
CA LEU A 63 13.31 4.26 5.48
C LEU A 63 14.59 5.08 5.44
N THR A 64 15.26 5.10 4.29
CA THR A 64 16.50 5.84 4.08
C THR A 64 16.39 6.68 2.81
N PRO A 65 17.06 7.84 2.75
CA PRO A 65 17.85 8.49 3.80
C PRO A 65 17.01 9.02 4.95
N ARG A 66 15.69 9.11 4.79
CA ARG A 66 14.76 9.53 5.84
C ARG A 66 13.42 8.82 5.66
N LEU A 67 12.65 8.75 6.74
CA LEU A 67 11.31 8.16 6.70
C LEU A 67 10.44 8.95 5.73
N THR A 68 9.91 8.25 4.73
CA THR A 68 9.14 8.87 3.65
C THR A 68 7.98 7.96 3.27
N LEU A 69 6.83 8.55 3.01
CA LEU A 69 5.74 7.93 2.29
C LEU A 69 5.75 8.50 0.88
N GLN A 70 6.16 7.69 -0.07
CA GLN A 70 6.43 8.11 -1.44
C GLN A 70 5.25 7.77 -2.33
N PRO A 71 4.56 8.77 -2.91
CA PRO A 71 3.62 8.49 -3.98
C PRO A 71 4.37 8.09 -5.25
N MET A 72 3.75 7.25 -6.07
CA MET A 72 4.30 6.84 -7.36
C MET A 72 3.54 7.54 -8.49
N ASN A 73 3.50 8.86 -8.39
CA ASN A 73 2.88 9.72 -9.38
C ASN A 73 3.58 11.09 -9.29
N ALA A 74 4.11 11.56 -10.42
CA ALA A 74 4.90 12.81 -10.47
C ALA A 74 4.11 14.05 -10.04
N SER A 75 2.77 13.99 -10.10
CA SER A 75 1.91 15.10 -9.68
C SER A 75 1.71 15.19 -8.18
N TRP A 76 2.22 14.22 -7.42
CA TRP A 76 2.05 14.14 -5.97
C TRP A 76 3.39 14.29 -5.27
N SER A 77 3.40 14.98 -4.14
CA SER A 77 4.61 15.23 -3.36
C SER A 77 4.84 14.13 -2.31
N PRO A 78 6.11 13.80 -2.01
CA PRO A 78 6.42 12.92 -0.90
C PRO A 78 5.93 13.47 0.43
N ILE A 79 5.60 12.57 1.34
CA ILE A 79 5.23 12.91 2.71
C ILE A 79 6.35 12.46 3.63
N TYR A 80 6.77 13.34 4.54
CA TYR A 80 7.81 13.06 5.53
C TYR A 80 7.16 13.04 6.91
N PRO A 81 6.56 11.91 7.31
CA PRO A 81 5.81 11.86 8.56
C PRO A 81 6.71 11.88 9.78
N ASP A 82 6.18 12.41 10.88
CA ASP A 82 6.76 12.17 12.19
C ASP A 82 6.55 10.68 12.52
N PRO A 83 7.61 9.94 12.91
CA PRO A 83 7.47 8.54 13.26
C PRO A 83 6.41 8.27 14.34
N ASP A 84 6.24 9.21 15.27
CA ASP A 84 5.27 9.06 16.36
C ASP A 84 3.82 9.21 15.89
N GLU A 85 3.61 9.79 14.72
CA GLU A 85 2.27 10.01 14.15
C GLU A 85 1.92 9.01 13.05
N LEU A 86 2.85 8.15 12.67
CA LEU A 86 2.66 7.19 11.60
C LEU A 86 2.38 5.81 12.15
N ASP A 87 1.24 5.26 11.74
CA ASP A 87 0.93 3.84 11.94
C ASP A 87 0.91 3.15 10.59
N ILE A 88 1.59 2.00 10.51
CA ILE A 88 1.54 1.15 9.32
C ILE A 88 0.61 0.00 9.64
N PHE A 89 -0.53 -0.03 8.95
CA PHE A 89 -1.54 -1.07 9.14
C PHE A 89 -1.08 -2.42 8.58
N GLY A 90 -0.43 -2.40 7.42
CA GLY A 90 0.05 -3.63 6.81
C GLY A 90 0.82 -3.37 5.52
N VAL A 91 1.39 -4.45 5.01
CA VAL A 91 2.17 -4.45 3.77
C VAL A 91 1.29 -4.97 2.64
N VAL A 92 1.27 -4.24 1.53
CA VAL A 92 0.60 -4.71 0.31
C VAL A 92 1.51 -5.75 -0.33
N THR A 93 1.09 -7.02 -0.27
CA THR A 93 1.88 -8.13 -0.81
C THR A 93 1.54 -8.42 -2.26
N HIS A 94 0.31 -8.17 -2.66
CA HIS A 94 -0.16 -8.43 -4.02
C HIS A 94 -1.17 -7.36 -4.43
N ILE A 95 -1.17 -7.08 -5.72
CA ILE A 95 -2.11 -6.15 -6.33
C ILE A 95 -2.83 -6.91 -7.44
N ILE A 96 -4.14 -6.96 -7.36
CA ILE A 96 -4.96 -7.63 -8.37
C ILE A 96 -5.63 -6.56 -9.21
N HIS A 97 -5.18 -6.45 -10.43
CA HIS A 97 -5.68 -5.49 -11.41
C HIS A 97 -6.53 -6.23 -12.44
N ARG A 98 -7.69 -5.68 -12.71
CA ARG A 98 -8.55 -6.20 -13.77
C ARG A 98 -8.43 -5.27 -14.98
N PRO A 99 -7.75 -5.71 -16.06
CA PRO A 99 -7.57 -4.86 -17.23
C PRO A 99 -8.87 -4.68 -18.02
N ARG A 100 -9.79 -5.63 -17.91
CA ARG A 100 -11.08 -5.52 -18.58
C ARG A 100 -11.95 -4.51 -17.85
N GLU A 101 -12.46 -3.52 -18.58
CA GLU A 101 -13.31 -2.50 -18.00
C GLU A 101 -14.57 -3.11 -17.38
N MET A 102 -14.91 -2.63 -16.19
CA MET A 102 -16.11 -3.01 -15.47
C MET A 102 -17.20 -2.00 -15.77
N TYR A 103 -18.38 -2.50 -15.98
CA TYR A 103 -19.56 -1.69 -16.22
C TYR A 103 -20.61 -1.90 -15.14
#